data_13249fbf4ca9c3921c82e747a7d3a89b
#
_entry.id   13249fbf4ca9c3921c82e747a7d3a89b
#
_cell.length_a   1.000
_cell.length_b   1.000
_cell.length_c   1.000
_cell.angle_alpha   90.00
_cell.angle_beta   90.00
_cell.angle_gamma   90.00
#
_symmetry.space_group_name_H-M   'P 1'
#
loop_
_entity.id
_entity.type
_entity.pdbx_description
1 polymer ?
#
loop_
_entity_poly.entity_id
_entity_poly.type
_entity_poly.pdbx_seq_one_letter_code
_entity_poly.pdbx_strand_id
1 'polypeptide(L)'
;MYYSAGTYEAFARPEKPEGADRKSAYIIGTGLAGLSAAFYLVRDGQVKGERIHLLEKLDLAGGSCDGRKDVRKGFYMRGGREMDNHFECMWDLFHSIPSIETEGVSVLDEYYWLNKEDPNYSLMRATMNRGEDAHTDRKFDISDKGAMEIMKLFFTPDEDLYDKK
;
A
#
# COMPACT_ATOMS: atom_id res chain seq x y z
N MET A 1 2.52 -1.86 -12.57
CA MET A 1 1.97 -1.10 -13.71
C MET A 1 1.20 0.07 -13.16
N TYR A 2 1.56 1.26 -13.56
CA TYR A 2 0.99 2.48 -13.02
C TYR A 2 0.04 3.09 -14.04
N TYR A 3 -1.21 3.24 -13.67
CA TYR A 3 -2.21 3.93 -14.47
C TYR A 3 -2.85 5.02 -13.63
N SER A 4 -2.65 6.26 -14.02
CA SER A 4 -3.35 7.38 -13.44
C SER A 4 -4.28 7.99 -14.47
N ALA A 5 -5.50 8.28 -14.06
CA ALA A 5 -6.41 9.15 -14.80
C ALA A 5 -6.15 10.63 -14.53
N GLY A 6 -5.26 10.96 -13.61
CA GLY A 6 -4.92 12.32 -13.21
C GLY A 6 -3.70 12.89 -13.92
N THR A 7 -3.59 14.19 -13.97
CA THR A 7 -2.42 14.94 -14.43
C THR A 7 -1.52 15.26 -13.24
N TYR A 8 -0.65 14.35 -12.87
CA TYR A 8 0.29 14.56 -11.74
C TYR A 8 1.29 15.67 -12.01
N GLU A 9 1.63 15.94 -13.26
CA GLU A 9 2.56 17.01 -13.61
C GLU A 9 2.09 18.39 -13.09
N ALA A 10 0.78 18.60 -13.02
CA ALA A 10 0.24 19.81 -12.45
C ALA A 10 0.55 19.97 -10.95
N PHE A 11 0.81 18.87 -10.27
CA PHE A 11 1.14 18.83 -8.85
C PHE A 11 2.61 18.51 -8.57
N ALA A 12 3.32 17.98 -9.54
CA ALA A 12 4.70 17.52 -9.37
C ALA A 12 5.71 18.67 -9.12
N ARG A 13 5.34 19.89 -9.47
CA ARG A 13 6.16 21.10 -9.24
C ARG A 13 5.29 22.28 -8.85
N PRO A 14 4.59 22.21 -7.71
CA PRO A 14 3.75 23.30 -7.26
C PRO A 14 4.61 24.53 -6.93
N GLU A 15 4.06 25.70 -7.16
CA GLU A 15 4.67 26.93 -6.67
C GLU A 15 4.67 26.92 -5.14
N LYS A 16 5.76 27.43 -4.55
CA LYS A 16 5.89 27.48 -3.10
C LYS A 16 4.82 28.39 -2.50
N PRO A 17 3.96 27.87 -1.60
CA PRO A 17 2.94 28.70 -0.98
C PRO A 17 3.53 29.84 -0.15
N GLU A 18 2.88 31.01 -0.19
CA GLU A 18 3.31 32.15 0.60
C GLU A 18 3.33 31.78 2.10
N GLY A 19 4.43 32.13 2.74
CA GLY A 19 4.63 31.90 4.17
C GLY A 19 4.92 30.45 4.55
N ALA A 20 5.16 29.54 3.61
CA ALA A 20 5.51 28.13 3.90
C ALA A 20 6.68 28.02 4.88
N ASP A 21 7.70 28.88 4.73
CA ASP A 21 8.88 28.90 5.60
C ASP A 21 8.59 29.26 7.07
N ARG A 22 7.44 29.88 7.34
CA ARG A 22 7.04 30.29 8.68
C ARG A 22 6.04 29.36 9.34
N LYS A 23 5.49 28.42 8.57
CA LYS A 23 4.49 27.47 9.07
C LYS A 23 5.18 26.26 9.68
N SER A 24 4.57 25.68 10.70
CA SER A 24 4.92 24.38 11.26
C SER A 24 3.71 23.47 11.19
N ALA A 25 3.97 22.20 10.95
CA ALA A 25 2.93 21.17 10.92
C ALA A 25 3.15 20.16 12.05
N TYR A 26 2.08 19.82 12.73
CA TYR A 26 2.06 18.78 13.77
C TYR A 26 1.11 17.68 13.30
N ILE A 27 1.64 16.49 13.09
CA ILE A 27 0.91 15.33 12.57
C ILE A 27 0.84 14.29 13.67
N ILE A 28 -0.37 13.92 14.07
CA ILE A 28 -0.59 12.94 15.13
C ILE A 28 -0.77 11.56 14.50
N GLY A 29 0.14 10.67 14.82
CA GLY A 29 0.23 9.31 14.28
C GLY A 29 1.08 9.23 13.01
N THR A 30 1.86 8.15 12.91
CA THR A 30 2.74 7.84 11.77
C THR A 30 2.26 6.64 10.98
N GLY A 31 0.93 6.47 10.86
CA GLY A 31 0.34 5.57 9.87
C GLY A 31 0.51 6.11 8.45
N LEU A 32 0.05 5.38 7.44
CA LEU A 32 0.18 5.77 6.02
C LEU A 32 -0.29 7.21 5.76
N ALA A 33 -1.44 7.61 6.31
CA ALA A 33 -1.98 8.96 6.13
C ALA A 33 -1.04 10.03 6.72
N GLY A 34 -0.52 9.82 7.93
CA GLY A 34 0.39 10.77 8.57
C GLY A 34 1.72 10.89 7.85
N LEU A 35 2.30 9.77 7.43
CA LEU A 35 3.54 9.75 6.65
C LEU A 35 3.35 10.39 5.27
N SER A 36 2.25 10.08 4.59
CA SER A 36 1.92 10.71 3.30
C SER A 36 1.72 12.22 3.44
N ALA A 37 1.03 12.67 4.49
CA ALA A 37 0.86 14.09 4.74
C ALA A 37 2.21 14.80 4.95
N ALA A 38 3.11 14.22 5.73
CA ALA A 38 4.46 14.76 5.92
C ALA A 38 5.23 14.84 4.59
N PHE A 39 5.15 13.77 3.80
CA PHE A 39 5.79 13.70 2.49
C PHE A 39 5.31 14.83 1.56
N TYR A 40 3.99 14.97 1.38
CA TYR A 40 3.43 16.01 0.52
C TYR A 40 3.67 17.43 1.05
N LEU A 41 3.72 17.62 2.36
CA LEU A 41 4.10 18.91 2.94
C LEU A 41 5.55 19.28 2.60
N VAL A 42 6.46 18.32 2.55
CA VAL A 42 7.85 18.57 2.15
C VAL A 42 7.93 18.81 0.64
N ARG A 43 7.42 17.87 -0.16
CA ARG A 43 7.59 17.88 -1.61
C ARG A 43 6.80 19.01 -2.28
N ASP A 44 5.52 19.09 -1.97
CA ASP A 44 4.58 19.97 -2.67
C ASP A 44 4.31 21.26 -1.89
N GLY A 45 4.12 21.15 -0.60
CA GLY A 45 3.96 22.30 0.30
C GLY A 45 5.25 23.08 0.54
N GLN A 46 6.39 22.48 0.21
CA GLN A 46 7.73 23.05 0.38
C GLN A 46 7.97 23.59 1.80
N VAL A 47 7.35 22.95 2.77
CA VAL A 47 7.58 23.19 4.18
C VAL A 47 8.90 22.55 4.57
N LYS A 48 9.73 23.27 5.29
CA LYS A 48 11.02 22.70 5.75
C LYS A 48 10.79 21.52 6.68
N GLY A 49 11.52 20.42 6.48
CA GLY A 49 11.39 19.20 7.28
C GLY A 49 11.54 19.43 8.79
N GLU A 50 12.42 20.34 9.20
CA GLU A 50 12.60 20.76 10.61
C GLU A 50 11.36 21.38 11.26
N ARG A 51 10.36 21.78 10.45
CA ARG A 51 9.09 22.34 10.88
C ARG A 51 7.93 21.36 10.81
N ILE A 52 8.19 20.11 10.46
CA ILE A 52 7.19 19.05 10.41
C ILE A 52 7.43 18.08 11.56
N HIS A 53 6.50 18.03 12.47
CA HIS A 53 6.60 17.24 13.69
C HIS A 53 5.61 16.09 13.64
N LEU A 54 6.14 14.87 13.57
CA LEU A 54 5.37 13.64 13.63
C LEU A 54 5.33 13.14 15.06
N LEU A 55 4.15 13.01 15.62
CA LEU A 55 3.92 12.57 16.99
C LEU A 55 3.38 11.14 16.97
N GLU A 56 4.20 10.18 17.38
CA GLU A 56 3.85 8.77 17.45
C GLU A 56 3.88 8.27 18.90
N LYS A 57 2.88 7.49 19.25
CA LYS A 57 2.82 6.87 20.59
C LYS A 57 3.67 5.61 20.69
N LEU A 58 3.79 4.89 19.58
CA LEU A 58 4.52 3.63 19.51
C LEU A 58 6.00 3.87 19.17
N ASP A 59 6.81 2.89 19.43
CA ASP A 59 8.24 2.86 19.11
C ASP A 59 8.56 2.62 17.63
N LEU A 60 7.54 2.34 16.83
CA LEU A 60 7.67 2.04 15.42
C LEU A 60 6.63 2.81 14.60
N ALA A 61 7.09 3.49 13.56
CA ALA A 61 6.24 4.15 12.58
C ALA A 61 5.56 3.13 11.66
N GLY A 62 4.47 3.53 10.98
CA GLY A 62 3.76 2.72 10.02
C GLY A 62 2.30 2.42 10.39
N GLY A 63 1.92 2.59 11.65
CA GLY A 63 0.56 2.35 12.14
C GLY A 63 0.14 0.89 11.92
N SER A 64 -1.01 0.66 11.27
CA SER A 64 -1.47 -0.70 10.92
C SER A 64 -0.64 -1.37 9.82
N CYS A 65 0.19 -0.60 9.13
CA CYS A 65 1.11 -1.09 8.10
C CYS A 65 2.53 -1.35 8.61
N ASP A 66 2.72 -1.35 9.91
CA ASP A 66 4.00 -1.68 10.52
C ASP A 66 4.41 -3.14 10.25
N GLY A 67 5.72 -3.39 10.29
CA GLY A 67 6.29 -4.72 10.30
C GLY A 67 7.25 -4.85 11.48
N ARG A 68 7.27 -6.01 12.13
CA ARG A 68 8.14 -6.25 13.27
C ARG A 68 9.05 -7.45 13.05
N LYS A 69 10.21 -7.37 13.64
CA LYS A 69 11.17 -8.47 13.70
C LYS A 69 11.31 -8.92 15.16
N ASP A 70 11.17 -10.19 15.39
CA ASP A 70 11.42 -10.83 16.69
C ASP A 70 12.37 -11.99 16.50
N VAL A 71 13.40 -12.10 17.30
CA VAL A 71 14.44 -13.16 17.16
C VAL A 71 13.86 -14.56 17.24
N ARG A 72 12.79 -14.74 18.01
CA ARG A 72 12.16 -16.06 18.19
C ARG A 72 11.01 -16.34 17.26
N LYS A 73 10.33 -15.27 16.78
CA LYS A 73 9.13 -15.37 15.95
C LYS A 73 9.37 -15.05 14.48
N GLY A 74 10.56 -14.53 14.13
CA GLY A 74 10.87 -14.07 12.78
C GLY A 74 10.26 -12.72 12.45
N PHE A 75 9.94 -12.53 11.18
CA PHE A 75 9.27 -11.31 10.71
C PHE A 75 7.76 -11.52 10.74
N TYR A 76 7.03 -10.52 11.21
CA TYR A 76 5.58 -10.56 11.20
C TYR A 76 4.98 -9.19 10.89
N MET A 77 3.84 -9.20 10.27
CA MET A 77 3.05 -8.03 9.92
C MET A 77 1.57 -8.27 10.22
N ARG A 78 0.79 -7.21 10.25
CA ARG A 78 -0.65 -7.28 10.49
C ARG A 78 -1.37 -7.45 9.15
N GLY A 79 -1.75 -8.65 8.81
CA GLY A 79 -2.55 -8.97 7.64
C GLY A 79 -1.89 -8.71 6.29
N GLY A 80 -2.67 -8.82 5.22
CA GLY A 80 -2.25 -8.59 3.84
C GLY A 80 -1.98 -7.12 3.53
N ARG A 81 -1.24 -6.90 2.45
CA ARG A 81 -0.84 -5.58 1.94
C ARG A 81 -1.17 -5.48 0.45
N GLU A 82 -2.37 -5.85 0.11
CA GLU A 82 -2.84 -5.78 -1.28
C GLU A 82 -3.04 -4.32 -1.69
N MET A 83 -2.74 -4.03 -2.94
CA MET A 83 -2.83 -2.69 -3.50
C MET A 83 -3.65 -2.71 -4.78
N ASP A 84 -4.50 -1.71 -4.94
CA ASP A 84 -5.29 -1.49 -6.14
C ASP A 84 -4.53 -0.61 -7.14
N ASN A 85 -4.76 -0.84 -8.44
CA ASN A 85 -4.17 -0.04 -9.51
C ASN A 85 -4.57 1.44 -9.46
N HIS A 86 -5.62 1.78 -8.74
CA HIS A 86 -6.14 3.13 -8.58
C HIS A 86 -5.75 3.82 -7.27
N PHE A 87 -4.79 3.27 -6.54
CA PHE A 87 -4.18 3.96 -5.38
C PHE A 87 -3.19 5.04 -5.83
N GLU A 88 -3.67 5.98 -6.60
CA GLU A 88 -2.88 6.93 -7.36
C GLU A 88 -1.97 7.81 -6.50
N CYS A 89 -2.48 8.32 -5.37
CA CYS A 89 -1.67 9.07 -4.44
C CYS A 89 -0.53 8.24 -3.83
N MET A 90 -0.76 6.94 -3.62
CA MET A 90 0.27 6.04 -3.11
C MET A 90 1.32 5.74 -4.18
N TRP A 91 0.90 5.53 -5.43
CA TRP A 91 1.84 5.32 -6.54
C TRP A 91 2.70 6.54 -6.79
N ASP A 92 2.14 7.75 -6.74
CA ASP A 92 2.88 9.00 -6.83
C ASP A 92 3.89 9.14 -5.68
N LEU A 93 3.48 8.81 -4.46
CA LEU A 93 4.36 8.79 -3.31
C LEU A 93 5.50 7.77 -3.50
N PHE A 94 5.21 6.53 -3.88
CA PHE A 94 6.20 5.49 -4.08
C PHE A 94 7.18 5.81 -5.20
N HIS A 95 6.73 6.48 -6.26
CA HIS A 95 7.60 6.95 -7.33
C HIS A 95 8.64 7.97 -6.84
N SER A 96 8.29 8.75 -5.83
CA SER A 96 9.14 9.81 -5.30
C SER A 96 10.06 9.36 -4.15
N ILE A 97 9.86 8.16 -3.60
CA ILE A 97 10.68 7.62 -2.52
C ILE A 97 11.81 6.77 -3.13
N PRO A 98 13.08 7.12 -2.86
CA PRO A 98 14.19 6.29 -3.32
C PRO A 98 14.20 4.95 -2.58
N SER A 99 14.55 3.88 -3.30
CA SER A 99 14.81 2.59 -2.68
C SER A 99 15.99 2.68 -1.71
N ILE A 100 15.89 1.96 -0.61
CA ILE A 100 17.00 1.79 0.35
C ILE A 100 17.89 0.59 0.00
N GLU A 101 17.44 -0.30 -0.90
CA GLU A 101 18.17 -1.51 -1.28
C GLU A 101 18.85 -1.37 -2.65
N THR A 102 18.21 -0.64 -3.56
CA THR A 102 18.71 -0.49 -4.92
C THR A 102 18.93 0.99 -5.26
N GLU A 103 20.19 1.35 -5.51
CA GLU A 103 20.55 2.72 -5.84
C GLU A 103 19.96 3.15 -7.20
N GLY A 104 19.45 4.37 -7.24
CA GLY A 104 18.96 5.01 -8.47
C GLY A 104 17.55 4.62 -8.91
N VAL A 105 16.83 3.83 -8.12
CA VAL A 105 15.46 3.43 -8.41
C VAL A 105 14.50 3.86 -7.29
N SER A 106 13.22 3.95 -7.62
CA SER A 106 12.17 4.26 -6.65
C SER A 106 11.59 3.00 -5.99
N VAL A 107 10.89 3.19 -4.88
CA VAL A 107 10.09 2.12 -4.25
C VAL A 107 9.03 1.58 -5.21
N LEU A 108 8.49 2.42 -6.10
CA LEU A 108 7.55 1.98 -7.12
C LEU A 108 8.19 1.02 -8.13
N ASP A 109 9.42 1.30 -8.56
CA ASP A 109 10.15 0.43 -9.48
C ASP A 109 10.39 -0.95 -8.88
N GLU A 110 10.80 -0.99 -7.61
CA GLU A 110 10.98 -2.27 -6.90
C GLU A 110 9.67 -3.03 -6.75
N TYR A 111 8.61 -2.35 -6.36
CA TYR A 111 7.28 -2.96 -6.26
C TYR A 111 6.83 -3.54 -7.60
N TYR A 112 7.06 -2.82 -8.70
CA TYR A 112 6.73 -3.28 -10.04
C TYR A 112 7.54 -4.52 -10.44
N TRP A 113 8.83 -4.56 -10.17
CA TRP A 113 9.68 -5.71 -10.47
C TRP A 113 9.27 -6.97 -9.73
N LEU A 114 8.88 -6.81 -8.46
CA LEU A 114 8.41 -7.94 -7.65
C LEU A 114 7.08 -8.52 -8.16
N ASN A 115 6.27 -7.71 -8.83
CA ASN A 115 4.92 -8.08 -9.24
C ASN A 115 4.73 -8.24 -10.76
N LYS A 116 5.74 -7.95 -11.58
CA LYS A 116 5.60 -7.92 -13.03
C LYS A 116 5.24 -9.27 -13.67
N GLU A 117 5.65 -10.37 -13.06
CA GLU A 117 5.40 -11.71 -13.59
C GLU A 117 4.03 -12.26 -13.18
N ASP A 118 3.50 -11.77 -12.08
CA ASP A 118 2.15 -12.08 -11.60
C ASP A 118 1.53 -10.83 -10.98
N PRO A 119 0.91 -9.97 -11.78
CA PRO A 119 0.34 -8.70 -11.31
C PRO A 119 -0.78 -8.86 -10.26
N ASN A 120 -1.46 -9.99 -10.28
CA ASN A 120 -2.51 -10.33 -9.32
C ASN A 120 -2.01 -11.24 -8.21
N TYR A 121 -0.74 -11.20 -7.96
CA TYR A 121 0.03 -12.07 -7.08
C TYR A 121 -0.77 -12.64 -5.89
N SER A 122 -1.45 -13.72 -6.13
CA SER A 122 -2.18 -14.49 -5.13
C SER A 122 -1.52 -15.86 -4.90
N LEU A 123 -0.20 -15.91 -4.99
CA LEU A 123 0.57 -17.11 -4.67
C LEU A 123 0.46 -17.41 -3.18
N MET A 124 -0.67 -18.01 -2.81
CA MET A 124 -0.82 -18.55 -1.48
C MET A 124 0.05 -19.78 -1.36
N ARG A 125 1.07 -19.69 -0.53
CA ARG A 125 1.79 -20.86 -0.06
C ARG A 125 1.06 -21.39 1.16
N ALA A 126 0.46 -22.56 1.01
CA ALA A 126 -0.10 -23.27 2.13
C ALA A 126 0.88 -24.36 2.59
N THR A 127 0.96 -24.56 3.88
CA THR A 127 1.71 -25.69 4.45
C THR A 127 0.75 -26.66 5.09
N MET A 128 1.05 -27.94 4.98
CA MET A 128 0.38 -29.04 5.67
C MET A 128 1.36 -29.76 6.59
N ASN A 129 0.89 -30.64 7.43
CA ASN A 129 1.74 -31.51 8.26
C ASN A 129 2.90 -30.80 8.97
N ARG A 130 2.67 -29.59 9.49
CA ARG A 130 3.65 -28.77 10.22
C ARG A 130 4.84 -28.28 9.37
N GLY A 131 4.61 -27.91 8.16
CA GLY A 131 5.59 -27.19 7.33
C GLY A 131 5.93 -27.85 5.99
N GLU A 132 5.30 -28.97 5.68
CA GLU A 132 5.38 -29.53 4.33
C GLU A 132 4.63 -28.64 3.33
N ASP A 133 5.15 -28.52 2.12
CA ASP A 133 4.49 -27.77 1.06
C ASP A 133 3.19 -28.49 0.67
N ALA A 134 2.07 -27.76 0.71
CA ALA A 134 0.78 -28.31 0.30
C ALA A 134 0.62 -28.41 -1.22
N HIS A 135 1.63 -28.01 -2.00
CA HIS A 135 1.66 -28.05 -3.48
C HIS A 135 0.39 -27.45 -4.11
N THR A 136 -0.02 -26.30 -3.64
CA THR A 136 -1.19 -25.59 -4.20
C THR A 136 -0.97 -25.15 -5.65
N ASP A 137 0.23 -25.32 -6.18
CA ASP A 137 0.64 -25.16 -7.59
C ASP A 137 0.14 -23.86 -8.24
N ARG A 138 0.07 -22.80 -7.47
CA ARG A 138 -0.38 -21.48 -7.91
C ARG A 138 -1.83 -21.45 -8.41
N LYS A 139 -2.62 -22.46 -8.10
CA LYS A 139 -4.04 -22.50 -8.45
C LYS A 139 -4.88 -21.97 -7.30
N PHE A 140 -5.70 -21.02 -7.61
CA PHE A 140 -6.80 -20.63 -6.74
C PHE A 140 -7.91 -21.67 -6.97
N ASP A 141 -7.95 -22.69 -6.13
CA ASP A 141 -8.86 -23.82 -6.29
C ASP A 141 -10.25 -23.46 -5.73
N ILE A 142 -11.04 -22.82 -6.58
CA ILE A 142 -12.47 -22.63 -6.33
C ILE A 142 -13.19 -23.81 -6.96
N SER A 143 -13.98 -24.56 -6.18
CA SER A 143 -14.84 -25.63 -6.75
C SER A 143 -15.78 -25.05 -7.80
N ASP A 144 -16.17 -25.86 -8.79
CA ASP A 144 -17.13 -25.45 -9.83
C ASP A 144 -18.42 -24.87 -9.24
N LYS A 145 -18.87 -25.43 -8.11
CA LYS A 145 -20.02 -24.89 -7.38
C LYS A 145 -19.72 -23.49 -6.85
N GLY A 146 -18.54 -23.25 -6.25
CA GLY A 146 -18.12 -21.94 -5.76
C GLY A 146 -18.03 -20.91 -6.87
N ALA A 147 -17.46 -21.28 -8.01
CA ALA A 147 -17.38 -20.43 -9.18
C ALA A 147 -18.79 -20.03 -9.70
N MET A 148 -19.71 -21.00 -9.75
CA MET A 148 -21.11 -20.74 -10.13
C MET A 148 -21.83 -19.81 -9.15
N GLU A 149 -21.61 -19.97 -7.86
CA GLU A 149 -22.25 -19.10 -6.85
C GLU A 149 -21.68 -17.66 -6.91
N ILE A 150 -20.40 -17.50 -7.18
CA ILE A 150 -19.79 -16.19 -7.43
C ILE A 150 -20.39 -15.56 -8.68
N MET A 151 -20.50 -16.30 -9.78
CA MET A 151 -21.13 -15.81 -11.01
C MET A 151 -22.59 -15.38 -10.77
N LYS A 152 -23.37 -16.15 -10.03
CA LYS A 152 -24.73 -15.75 -9.66
C LYS A 152 -24.75 -14.43 -8.87
N LEU A 153 -23.80 -14.24 -7.94
CA LEU A 153 -23.69 -13.00 -7.19
C LEU A 153 -23.53 -11.78 -8.09
N PHE A 154 -22.64 -11.87 -9.10
CA PHE A 154 -22.43 -10.80 -10.08
C PHE A 154 -23.68 -10.45 -10.90
N PHE A 155 -24.54 -11.40 -11.15
CA PHE A 155 -25.77 -11.20 -11.93
C PHE A 155 -27.02 -10.96 -11.05
N THR A 156 -26.87 -10.93 -9.73
CA THR A 156 -27.98 -10.64 -8.83
C THR A 156 -28.15 -9.13 -8.68
N PRO A 157 -29.32 -8.55 -8.96
CA PRO A 157 -29.58 -7.14 -8.73
C PRO A 157 -29.32 -6.75 -7.26
N ASP A 158 -28.85 -5.52 -7.02
CA ASP A 158 -28.52 -5.04 -5.69
C ASP A 158 -29.71 -5.16 -4.70
N GLU A 159 -30.92 -4.90 -5.17
CA GLU A 159 -32.14 -5.03 -4.40
C GLU A 159 -32.42 -6.44 -3.89
N ASP A 160 -31.94 -7.47 -4.60
CA ASP A 160 -32.08 -8.87 -4.20
C ASP A 160 -30.96 -9.37 -3.28
N LEU A 161 -29.89 -8.59 -3.12
CA LEU A 161 -28.76 -8.95 -2.28
C LEU A 161 -29.04 -8.70 -0.78
N TYR A 162 -29.86 -7.71 -0.47
CA TYR A 162 -30.11 -7.30 0.92
C TYR A 162 -31.04 -8.25 1.68
N ASP A 163 -31.87 -9.02 1.00
CA ASP A 163 -32.82 -9.94 1.61
C ASP A 163 -32.32 -11.38 1.79
N LYS A 164 -31.13 -11.70 1.27
CA LYS A 164 -30.52 -13.02 1.44
C LYS A 164 -29.64 -13.02 2.70
N LYS A 165 -30.22 -13.57 3.77
CA LYS A 165 -29.48 -13.92 5.00
C LYS A 165 -28.75 -15.23 4.85
#